data_d4aa258f29ab88d0e1f1a82fa91aebb3
#
_entry.id   d4aa258f29ab88d0e1f1a82fa91aebb3
#
_cell.length_a   1.000
_cell.length_b   1.000
_cell.length_c   1.000
_cell.angle_alpha   90.00
_cell.angle_beta   90.00
_cell.angle_gamma   90.00
#
_symmetry.space_group_name_H-M   'P 1'
#
loop_
_entity.id
_entity.type
_entity.pdbx_description
1 polymer ?
#
loop_
_entity_poly.entity_id
_entity_poly.type
_entity_poly.pdbx_seq_one_letter_code
_entity_poly.pdbx_strand_id
1 'polypeptide(L)'
;MIEKMNFLSITGPKADIDRVVNTYLCKYEIHLENALSELTTVENLTPFLEVNPYRDALNSINAIYEELKSPPAASGESPGIEKALSTVKEIRSQADQLQQEQAELEEKCSSLEESLRIIRPFRNINYDISSILHLKYIHFHFGRIEKQYYEKFKKYIYDNLNTIFLKCDEDDQYVWGVYFVPKHEARKIDAAYASMHFEKIFVPDNYTGTAHQAFSTVSSQYEEAMKHLETQKQKYQRFLSDKAETIVSV
;
A
#
# COMPACT_ATOMS: atom_id res chain seq x y z
N MET A 1 -34.33 -32.01 -6.82
CA MET A 1 -34.08 -33.34 -7.35
C MET A 1 -33.24 -34.04 -6.29
N ILE A 2 -33.66 -35.20 -5.78
CA ILE A 2 -32.89 -35.96 -4.78
C ILE A 2 -32.17 -37.06 -5.53
N GLU A 3 -30.87 -36.97 -5.64
CA GLU A 3 -30.06 -38.04 -6.25
C GLU A 3 -29.66 -39.05 -5.19
N LYS A 4 -29.72 -40.36 -5.60
CA LYS A 4 -29.37 -41.45 -4.70
C LYS A 4 -27.84 -41.60 -4.68
N MET A 5 -27.24 -41.30 -3.55
CA MET A 5 -25.78 -41.47 -3.33
C MET A 5 -25.49 -42.87 -2.78
N ASN A 6 -24.38 -43.45 -3.19
CA ASN A 6 -23.86 -44.70 -2.64
C ASN A 6 -22.61 -44.39 -1.83
N PHE A 7 -22.50 -44.94 -0.63
CA PHE A 7 -21.30 -44.84 0.20
C PHE A 7 -20.24 -45.84 -0.30
N LEU A 8 -19.02 -45.35 -0.49
CA LEU A 8 -17.86 -46.13 -0.89
C LEU A 8 -16.74 -45.94 0.13
N SER A 9 -16.24 -47.03 0.72
CA SER A 9 -15.05 -47.03 1.54
C SER A 9 -13.87 -47.63 0.77
N ILE A 10 -12.83 -46.83 0.55
CA ILE A 10 -11.64 -47.26 -0.21
C ILE A 10 -10.46 -47.27 0.76
N THR A 11 -9.85 -48.46 0.91
CA THR A 11 -8.69 -48.69 1.81
C THR A 11 -7.53 -49.22 1.00
N GLY A 12 -6.32 -48.75 1.26
CA GLY A 12 -5.13 -49.20 0.54
C GLY A 12 -3.83 -48.62 1.10
N PRO A 13 -2.67 -49.03 0.53
CA PRO A 13 -1.39 -48.46 0.91
C PRO A 13 -1.32 -46.97 0.62
N LYS A 14 -0.73 -46.20 1.55
CA LYS A 14 -0.53 -44.74 1.44
C LYS A 14 0.14 -44.34 0.12
N ALA A 15 1.14 -45.10 -0.32
CA ALA A 15 1.86 -44.83 -1.58
C ALA A 15 1.01 -44.90 -2.84
N ASP A 16 -0.18 -45.49 -2.78
CA ASP A 16 -1.08 -45.65 -3.94
C ASP A 16 -2.17 -44.56 -4.01
N ILE A 17 -2.26 -43.65 -3.02
CA ILE A 17 -3.33 -42.66 -2.94
C ILE A 17 -3.38 -41.81 -4.20
N ASP A 18 -2.27 -41.19 -4.59
CA ASP A 18 -2.21 -40.28 -5.74
C ASP A 18 -2.58 -41.05 -7.06
N ARG A 19 -2.11 -42.29 -7.19
CA ARG A 19 -2.44 -43.12 -8.33
C ARG A 19 -3.93 -43.44 -8.41
N VAL A 20 -4.53 -43.77 -7.27
CA VAL A 20 -5.97 -44.14 -7.20
C VAL A 20 -6.83 -42.88 -7.45
N VAL A 21 -6.49 -41.77 -6.82
CA VAL A 21 -7.20 -40.49 -7.03
C VAL A 21 -7.14 -40.08 -8.50
N ASN A 22 -5.96 -39.98 -9.07
CA ASN A 22 -5.79 -39.51 -10.46
C ASN A 22 -6.34 -40.47 -11.51
N THR A 23 -6.23 -41.77 -11.29
CA THR A 23 -6.65 -42.77 -12.31
C THR A 23 -8.14 -43.08 -12.26
N TYR A 24 -8.72 -43.08 -11.07
CA TYR A 24 -10.08 -43.62 -10.88
C TYR A 24 -11.05 -42.56 -10.33
N LEU A 25 -10.66 -41.77 -9.29
CA LEU A 25 -11.61 -40.93 -8.60
C LEU A 25 -11.88 -39.58 -9.31
N CYS A 26 -10.86 -38.98 -9.93
CA CYS A 26 -11.02 -37.70 -10.65
C CYS A 26 -11.97 -37.76 -11.87
N LYS A 27 -12.42 -38.95 -12.27
CA LYS A 27 -13.36 -39.15 -13.40
C LYS A 27 -14.83 -39.05 -13.00
N TYR A 28 -15.11 -38.97 -11.72
CA TYR A 28 -16.46 -38.99 -11.16
C TYR A 28 -16.68 -37.85 -10.20
N GLU A 29 -17.90 -37.35 -10.11
CA GLU A 29 -18.30 -36.42 -9.05
C GLU A 29 -18.42 -37.18 -7.74
N ILE A 30 -17.51 -36.94 -6.80
CA ILE A 30 -17.41 -37.66 -5.53
C ILE A 30 -17.47 -36.65 -4.39
N HIS A 31 -18.33 -36.92 -3.42
CA HIS A 31 -18.32 -36.19 -2.16
C HIS A 31 -17.42 -36.91 -1.15
N LEU A 32 -16.35 -36.26 -0.69
CA LEU A 32 -15.40 -36.83 0.27
C LEU A 32 -15.84 -36.48 1.70
N GLU A 33 -15.99 -37.47 2.54
CA GLU A 33 -16.26 -37.30 3.97
C GLU A 33 -15.00 -37.48 4.80
N ASN A 34 -14.98 -36.83 5.97
CA ASN A 34 -13.85 -36.91 6.87
C ASN A 34 -13.83 -38.27 7.58
N ALA A 35 -12.85 -39.13 7.27
CA ALA A 35 -12.70 -40.47 7.84
C ALA A 35 -12.54 -40.50 9.38
N LEU A 36 -12.20 -39.38 10.03
CA LEU A 36 -12.06 -39.28 11.49
C LEU A 36 -13.37 -39.59 12.23
N SER A 37 -14.52 -39.27 11.65
CA SER A 37 -15.83 -39.54 12.25
C SER A 37 -16.20 -41.02 12.22
N GLU A 38 -15.67 -41.76 11.23
CA GLU A 38 -16.00 -43.17 10.96
C GLU A 38 -14.98 -44.16 11.58
N LEU A 39 -13.75 -43.67 11.83
CA LEU A 39 -12.64 -44.53 12.31
C LEU A 39 -12.59 -44.75 13.81
N THR A 40 -13.54 -44.27 14.60
CA THR A 40 -13.58 -44.42 16.08
C THR A 40 -13.68 -45.83 16.55
N THR A 41 -13.97 -46.80 15.68
CA THR A 41 -14.21 -48.20 16.01
C THR A 41 -13.22 -49.20 15.41
N VAL A 42 -12.25 -48.75 14.61
CA VAL A 42 -11.33 -49.64 13.88
C VAL A 42 -9.91 -49.55 14.45
N GLU A 43 -9.50 -50.57 15.20
CA GLU A 43 -8.11 -50.70 15.68
C GLU A 43 -7.17 -50.94 14.44
N ASN A 44 -6.04 -50.20 14.41
CA ASN A 44 -4.96 -50.26 13.41
C ASN A 44 -5.17 -49.50 12.09
N LEU A 45 -6.19 -48.64 11.95
CA LEU A 45 -6.25 -47.64 10.87
C LEU A 45 -5.95 -46.25 11.40
N THR A 46 -4.95 -45.60 10.84
CA THR A 46 -4.66 -44.20 11.12
C THR A 46 -5.16 -43.35 9.94
N PRO A 47 -5.94 -42.30 10.19
CA PRO A 47 -6.36 -41.43 9.13
C PRO A 47 -5.14 -40.76 8.47
N PHE A 48 -5.22 -40.52 7.17
CA PHE A 48 -4.20 -39.80 6.42
C PHE A 48 -4.25 -38.33 6.81
N LEU A 49 -3.44 -37.92 7.80
CA LEU A 49 -3.37 -36.59 8.36
C LEU A 49 -2.15 -35.81 7.84
N GLU A 50 -1.67 -36.09 6.66
CA GLU A 50 -0.61 -35.28 6.10
C GLU A 50 -1.15 -33.91 5.64
N VAL A 51 -0.36 -32.88 5.91
CA VAL A 51 -0.61 -31.54 5.35
C VAL A 51 -0.60 -31.70 3.82
N ASN A 52 -1.68 -31.29 3.18
CA ASN A 52 -1.75 -31.33 1.73
C ASN A 52 -0.60 -30.49 1.15
N PRO A 53 0.40 -31.08 0.47
CA PRO A 53 1.57 -30.35 -0.04
C PRO A 53 1.20 -29.35 -1.13
N TYR A 54 0.01 -29.47 -1.70
CA TYR A 54 -0.49 -28.59 -2.76
C TYR A 54 -1.30 -27.41 -2.21
N ARG A 55 -1.59 -27.37 -0.91
CA ARG A 55 -2.45 -26.35 -0.29
C ARG A 55 -1.95 -24.93 -0.52
N ASP A 56 -0.66 -24.72 -0.37
CA ASP A 56 -0.06 -23.40 -0.54
C ASP A 56 -0.09 -22.95 -2.01
N ALA A 57 0.10 -23.88 -2.93
CA ALA A 57 -0.01 -23.62 -4.36
C ALA A 57 -1.46 -23.28 -4.75
N LEU A 58 -2.44 -24.05 -4.26
CA LEU A 58 -3.87 -23.78 -4.48
C LEU A 58 -4.30 -22.43 -3.90
N ASN A 59 -3.90 -22.11 -2.67
CA ASN A 59 -4.22 -20.82 -2.07
C ASN A 59 -3.60 -19.66 -2.88
N SER A 60 -2.39 -19.86 -3.38
CA SER A 60 -1.68 -18.84 -4.17
C SER A 60 -2.36 -18.59 -5.50
N ILE A 61 -2.77 -19.64 -6.23
CA ILE A 61 -3.42 -19.46 -7.53
C ILE A 61 -4.85 -18.95 -7.36
N ASN A 62 -5.58 -19.39 -6.34
CA ASN A 62 -6.92 -18.90 -6.05
C ASN A 62 -6.91 -17.39 -5.73
N ALA A 63 -5.92 -16.90 -4.99
CA ALA A 63 -5.79 -15.48 -4.74
C ALA A 63 -5.64 -14.67 -6.03
N ILE A 64 -4.83 -15.16 -6.98
CA ILE A 64 -4.66 -14.52 -8.29
C ILE A 64 -5.92 -14.68 -9.16
N TYR A 65 -6.59 -15.83 -9.07
CA TYR A 65 -7.83 -16.09 -9.80
C TYR A 65 -8.96 -15.12 -9.39
N GLU A 66 -9.08 -14.80 -8.12
CA GLU A 66 -10.07 -13.82 -7.61
C GLU A 66 -9.86 -12.40 -8.16
N GLU A 67 -8.64 -12.06 -8.57
CA GLU A 67 -8.33 -10.78 -9.19
C GLU A 67 -8.69 -10.71 -10.69
N LEU A 68 -9.04 -11.84 -11.32
CA LEU A 68 -9.48 -11.88 -12.72
C LEU A 68 -10.88 -11.26 -12.88
N LYS A 69 -11.00 -10.20 -13.66
CA LYS A 69 -12.30 -9.53 -13.91
C LYS A 69 -13.29 -10.39 -14.70
N SER A 70 -12.78 -11.28 -15.54
CA SER A 70 -13.59 -12.15 -16.41
C SER A 70 -12.81 -13.43 -16.66
N PRO A 71 -12.91 -14.42 -15.75
CA PRO A 71 -12.23 -15.71 -15.96
C PRO A 71 -12.80 -16.39 -17.20
N PRO A 72 -11.94 -16.90 -18.11
CA PRO A 72 -12.37 -17.68 -19.25
C PRO A 72 -12.97 -19.01 -18.77
N ALA A 73 -13.81 -19.64 -19.61
CA ALA A 73 -14.25 -21.01 -19.33
C ALA A 73 -13.03 -21.95 -19.38
N ALA A 74 -12.96 -22.87 -18.44
CA ALA A 74 -11.91 -23.87 -18.43
C ALA A 74 -11.94 -24.66 -19.75
N SER A 75 -10.94 -24.47 -20.60
CA SER A 75 -10.81 -25.13 -21.88
C SER A 75 -9.45 -25.82 -21.97
N GLY A 76 -9.42 -27.11 -21.98
CA GLY A 76 -8.19 -27.86 -22.22
C GLY A 76 -8.00 -29.05 -21.27
N GLU A 77 -7.01 -29.87 -21.57
CA GLU A 77 -6.54 -30.93 -20.69
C GLU A 77 -5.80 -30.32 -19.50
N SER A 78 -6.16 -30.72 -18.29
CA SER A 78 -5.44 -30.30 -17.09
C SER A 78 -3.97 -30.74 -17.17
N PRO A 79 -3.02 -29.83 -16.92
CA PRO A 79 -1.61 -30.20 -16.92
C PRO A 79 -1.31 -31.18 -15.77
N GLY A 80 -0.32 -32.07 -15.99
CA GLY A 80 0.12 -32.93 -14.89
C GLY A 80 0.58 -32.14 -13.67
N ILE A 81 0.46 -32.72 -12.47
CA ILE A 81 0.69 -32.04 -11.16
C ILE A 81 2.02 -31.32 -11.10
N GLU A 82 3.12 -31.92 -11.54
CA GLU A 82 4.46 -31.29 -11.52
C GLU A 82 4.51 -30.02 -12.39
N LYS A 83 3.90 -30.08 -13.57
CA LYS A 83 3.83 -28.94 -14.48
C LYS A 83 2.92 -27.87 -13.92
N ALA A 84 1.79 -28.23 -13.32
CA ALA A 84 0.89 -27.32 -12.65
C ALA A 84 1.62 -26.53 -11.53
N LEU A 85 2.32 -27.23 -10.64
CA LEU A 85 3.08 -26.62 -9.54
C LEU A 85 4.18 -25.67 -10.03
N SER A 86 4.93 -26.05 -11.08
CA SER A 86 5.95 -25.16 -11.65
C SER A 86 5.33 -23.91 -12.26
N THR A 87 4.20 -24.05 -12.95
CA THR A 87 3.47 -22.94 -13.56
C THR A 87 2.88 -21.99 -12.50
N VAL A 88 2.28 -22.54 -11.43
CA VAL A 88 1.78 -21.73 -10.30
C VAL A 88 2.91 -20.92 -9.66
N LYS A 89 4.05 -21.57 -9.41
CA LYS A 89 5.22 -20.89 -8.83
C LYS A 89 5.74 -19.76 -9.71
N GLU A 90 5.77 -19.98 -11.03
CA GLU A 90 6.21 -18.94 -11.98
C GLU A 90 5.23 -17.77 -12.02
N ILE A 91 3.92 -18.04 -12.16
CA ILE A 91 2.88 -17.01 -12.18
C ILE A 91 2.90 -16.23 -10.88
N ARG A 92 3.00 -16.92 -9.73
CA ARG A 92 3.08 -16.27 -8.42
C ARG A 92 4.28 -15.35 -8.32
N SER A 93 5.47 -15.81 -8.70
CA SER A 93 6.68 -15.00 -8.66
C SER A 93 6.59 -13.74 -9.52
N GLN A 94 6.00 -13.86 -10.71
CA GLN A 94 5.78 -12.71 -11.60
C GLN A 94 4.73 -11.74 -11.05
N ALA A 95 3.63 -12.25 -10.50
CA ALA A 95 2.59 -11.45 -9.86
C ALA A 95 3.14 -10.68 -8.66
N ASP A 96 3.85 -11.37 -7.75
CA ASP A 96 4.44 -10.78 -6.55
C ASP A 96 5.44 -9.67 -6.92
N GLN A 97 6.26 -9.86 -7.97
CA GLN A 97 7.18 -8.83 -8.44
C GLN A 97 6.44 -7.59 -8.95
N LEU A 98 5.42 -7.77 -9.79
CA LEU A 98 4.65 -6.64 -10.32
C LEU A 98 3.87 -5.90 -9.24
N GLN A 99 3.34 -6.61 -8.25
CA GLN A 99 2.66 -6.02 -7.11
C GLN A 99 3.64 -5.27 -6.20
N GLN A 100 4.84 -5.79 -5.99
CA GLN A 100 5.88 -5.11 -5.23
C GLN A 100 6.29 -3.79 -5.90
N GLU A 101 6.56 -3.82 -7.21
CA GLU A 101 6.88 -2.62 -7.99
C GLU A 101 5.74 -1.58 -7.92
N GLN A 102 4.49 -2.02 -7.94
CA GLN A 102 3.32 -1.16 -7.77
C GLN A 102 3.28 -0.53 -6.37
N ALA A 103 3.48 -1.32 -5.32
CA ALA A 103 3.47 -0.86 -3.93
C ALA A 103 4.57 0.18 -3.67
N GLU A 104 5.77 -0.02 -4.20
CA GLU A 104 6.88 0.95 -4.11
C GLU A 104 6.53 2.29 -4.79
N LEU A 105 5.84 2.24 -5.94
CA LEU A 105 5.37 3.45 -6.62
C LEU A 105 4.23 4.14 -5.87
N GLU A 106 3.32 3.40 -5.25
CA GLU A 106 2.23 3.95 -4.42
C GLU A 106 2.80 4.65 -3.17
N GLU A 107 3.79 4.04 -2.50
CA GLU A 107 4.47 4.66 -1.37
C GLU A 107 5.20 5.95 -1.79
N LYS A 108 5.88 5.93 -2.94
CA LYS A 108 6.54 7.11 -3.50
C LYS A 108 5.53 8.23 -3.81
N CYS A 109 4.41 7.91 -4.44
CA CYS A 109 3.35 8.88 -4.72
C CYS A 109 2.79 9.48 -3.43
N SER A 110 2.51 8.67 -2.42
CA SER A 110 2.03 9.12 -1.11
C SER A 110 3.02 10.06 -0.42
N SER A 111 4.32 9.74 -0.44
CA SER A 111 5.38 10.59 0.12
C SER A 111 5.50 11.93 -0.60
N LEU A 112 5.40 11.92 -1.93
CA LEU A 112 5.45 13.17 -2.73
C LEU A 112 4.19 14.00 -2.52
N GLU A 113 3.02 13.41 -2.40
CA GLU A 113 1.76 14.09 -2.10
C GLU A 113 1.81 14.79 -0.74
N GLU A 114 2.32 14.09 0.29
CA GLU A 114 2.54 14.70 1.62
C GLU A 114 3.53 15.86 1.55
N SER A 115 4.61 15.72 0.79
CA SER A 115 5.58 16.79 0.56
C SER A 115 4.92 18.01 -0.09
N LEU A 116 4.09 17.79 -1.11
CA LEU A 116 3.31 18.85 -1.76
C LEU A 116 2.36 19.54 -0.78
N ARG A 117 1.68 18.78 0.06
CA ARG A 117 0.76 19.30 1.08
C ARG A 117 1.48 20.22 2.07
N ILE A 118 2.71 19.86 2.47
CA ILE A 118 3.53 20.67 3.37
C ILE A 118 4.02 21.97 2.72
N ILE A 119 4.49 21.90 1.46
CA ILE A 119 5.12 23.04 0.78
C ILE A 119 4.09 24.02 0.21
N ARG A 120 2.95 23.52 -0.25
CA ARG A 120 1.93 24.27 -0.98
C ARG A 120 1.56 25.62 -0.36
N PRO A 121 1.32 25.74 0.95
CA PRO A 121 0.97 27.02 1.58
C PRO A 121 2.11 28.05 1.55
N PHE A 122 3.35 27.59 1.37
CA PHE A 122 4.54 28.43 1.42
C PHE A 122 5.09 28.80 0.03
N ARG A 123 4.46 28.31 -1.06
CA ARG A 123 4.91 28.51 -2.46
C ARG A 123 5.08 29.95 -2.87
N ASN A 124 4.36 30.89 -2.22
CA ASN A 124 4.41 32.31 -2.55
C ASN A 124 5.58 33.05 -1.84
N ILE A 125 6.42 32.35 -1.08
CA ILE A 125 7.61 32.93 -0.49
C ILE A 125 8.67 33.09 -1.57
N ASN A 126 8.99 34.34 -1.91
CA ASN A 126 9.99 34.68 -2.93
C ASN A 126 11.43 34.64 -2.41
N TYR A 127 11.66 34.17 -1.19
CA TYR A 127 12.99 34.05 -0.62
C TYR A 127 13.51 32.61 -0.79
N ASP A 128 14.82 32.52 -0.99
CA ASP A 128 15.50 31.23 -1.03
C ASP A 128 15.42 30.57 0.35
N ILE A 129 14.76 29.39 0.40
CA ILE A 129 14.60 28.60 1.62
C ILE A 129 15.97 28.24 2.20
N SER A 130 16.95 27.90 1.36
CA SER A 130 18.30 27.55 1.81
C SER A 130 18.97 28.71 2.53
N SER A 131 18.76 29.93 2.07
CA SER A 131 19.28 31.14 2.72
C SER A 131 18.61 31.37 4.10
N ILE A 132 17.32 31.09 4.24
CA ILE A 132 16.61 31.19 5.52
C ILE A 132 17.10 30.11 6.50
N LEU A 133 17.29 28.87 6.03
CA LEU A 133 17.75 27.74 6.84
C LEU A 133 19.14 27.98 7.48
N HIS A 134 19.98 28.81 6.85
CA HIS A 134 21.34 29.06 7.31
C HIS A 134 21.52 30.37 8.15
N LEU A 135 20.42 30.99 8.60
CA LEU A 135 20.48 32.17 9.45
C LEU A 135 21.10 31.85 10.82
N LYS A 136 22.24 32.51 11.17
CA LYS A 136 23.02 32.21 12.39
C LYS A 136 22.35 32.72 13.68
N TYR A 137 21.70 33.85 13.63
CA TYR A 137 21.19 34.60 14.80
C TYR A 137 19.68 34.65 14.92
N ILE A 138 18.99 34.11 13.91
CA ILE A 138 17.53 34.09 13.82
C ILE A 138 17.09 32.66 13.71
N HIS A 139 16.09 32.28 14.52
CA HIS A 139 15.34 31.07 14.34
C HIS A 139 14.06 31.39 13.55
N PHE A 140 13.59 30.47 12.79
CA PHE A 140 12.33 30.58 12.06
C PHE A 140 11.54 29.29 12.22
N HIS A 141 10.23 29.41 12.12
CA HIS A 141 9.34 28.27 12.15
C HIS A 141 8.19 28.48 11.18
N PHE A 142 7.98 27.50 10.33
CA PHE A 142 6.79 27.40 9.52
C PHE A 142 5.64 26.88 10.36
N GLY A 143 4.41 27.28 10.04
CA GLY A 143 3.26 26.79 10.74
C GLY A 143 1.96 27.41 10.28
N ARG A 144 0.92 27.12 11.06
CA ARG A 144 -0.42 27.62 10.81
C ARG A 144 -1.14 27.98 12.10
N ILE A 145 -2.15 28.81 11.96
CA ILE A 145 -3.05 29.17 13.05
C ILE A 145 -4.48 29.12 12.53
N GLU A 146 -5.43 28.68 13.34
CA GLU A 146 -6.84 28.76 12.97
C GLU A 146 -7.28 30.20 12.73
N LYS A 147 -8.03 30.41 11.64
CA LYS A 147 -8.44 31.75 11.20
C LYS A 147 -9.21 32.53 12.27
N GLN A 148 -9.99 31.84 13.10
CA GLN A 148 -10.73 32.48 14.21
C GLN A 148 -9.83 33.15 15.25
N TYR A 149 -8.60 32.67 15.42
CA TYR A 149 -7.64 33.24 16.37
C TYR A 149 -6.68 34.27 15.74
N TYR A 150 -6.60 34.30 14.41
CA TYR A 150 -5.57 35.02 13.67
C TYR A 150 -5.56 36.52 13.99
N GLU A 151 -6.70 37.21 14.05
CA GLU A 151 -6.73 38.66 14.31
C GLU A 151 -6.24 39.03 15.73
N LYS A 152 -6.61 38.24 16.75
CA LYS A 152 -6.11 38.39 18.10
C LYS A 152 -4.62 38.09 18.20
N PHE A 153 -4.19 37.02 17.55
CA PHE A 153 -2.80 36.62 17.43
C PHE A 153 -1.96 37.72 16.79
N LYS A 154 -2.36 38.24 15.64
CA LYS A 154 -1.66 39.30 14.91
C LYS A 154 -1.45 40.51 15.77
N LYS A 155 -2.49 41.00 16.44
CA LYS A 155 -2.38 42.18 17.35
C LYS A 155 -1.41 41.89 18.48
N TYR A 156 -1.52 40.74 19.13
CA TYR A 156 -0.68 40.39 20.27
C TYR A 156 0.80 40.30 19.91
N ILE A 157 1.17 39.67 18.80
CA ILE A 157 2.57 39.46 18.40
C ILE A 157 3.24 40.78 18.06
N TYR A 158 2.57 41.71 17.38
CA TYR A 158 3.15 42.99 17.01
C TYR A 158 3.27 43.96 18.19
N ASP A 159 2.35 43.87 19.15
CA ASP A 159 2.36 44.77 20.31
C ASP A 159 3.31 44.30 21.43
N ASN A 160 3.61 42.99 21.53
CA ASN A 160 4.21 42.40 22.73
C ASN A 160 5.48 41.57 22.51
N LEU A 161 5.75 41.16 21.25
CA LEU A 161 6.85 40.24 20.96
C LEU A 161 7.83 40.79 19.95
N ASN A 162 9.13 40.52 20.19
CA ASN A 162 10.19 40.87 19.25
C ASN A 162 10.28 39.76 18.15
N THR A 163 9.32 39.77 17.25
CA THR A 163 9.18 38.76 16.21
C THR A 163 8.62 39.35 14.92
N ILE A 164 8.90 38.70 13.81
CA ILE A 164 8.29 39.02 12.51
C ILE A 164 7.48 37.81 12.08
N PHE A 165 6.20 37.99 11.80
CA PHE A 165 5.34 36.97 11.21
C PHE A 165 5.02 37.33 9.75
N LEU A 166 5.37 36.43 8.85
CA LEU A 166 5.07 36.56 7.44
C LEU A 166 3.92 35.60 7.09
N LYS A 167 2.76 36.18 6.78
CA LYS A 167 1.63 35.40 6.25
C LYS A 167 1.96 34.93 4.82
N CYS A 168 1.80 33.64 4.57
CA CYS A 168 2.13 33.00 3.29
C CYS A 168 0.91 32.63 2.46
N ASP A 169 -0.11 32.08 3.13
CA ASP A 169 -1.37 31.65 2.48
C ASP A 169 -2.50 31.65 3.53
N GLU A 170 -3.74 31.53 3.07
CA GLU A 170 -4.91 31.27 3.92
C GLU A 170 -5.94 30.43 3.18
N ASP A 171 -6.62 29.59 3.93
CA ASP A 171 -7.79 28.84 3.49
C ASP A 171 -9.01 29.17 4.36
N ASP A 172 -10.07 28.37 4.30
CA ASP A 172 -11.29 28.61 5.08
C ASP A 172 -11.09 28.40 6.58
N GLN A 173 -10.12 27.58 6.99
CA GLN A 173 -9.89 27.19 8.39
C GLN A 173 -8.61 27.78 8.97
N TYR A 174 -7.54 27.91 8.18
CA TYR A 174 -6.20 28.24 8.65
C TYR A 174 -5.58 29.42 7.92
N VAL A 175 -4.72 30.13 8.63
CA VAL A 175 -3.74 31.08 8.09
C VAL A 175 -2.37 30.45 8.27
N TRP A 176 -1.65 30.34 7.17
CA TRP A 176 -0.31 29.76 7.10
C TRP A 176 0.74 30.85 7.08
N GLY A 177 1.85 30.61 7.77
CA GLY A 177 2.91 31.61 7.79
C GLY A 177 4.22 31.08 8.35
N VAL A 178 5.22 31.93 8.28
CA VAL A 178 6.53 31.71 8.88
C VAL A 178 6.81 32.84 9.85
N TYR A 179 7.33 32.54 11.05
CA TYR A 179 7.79 33.53 11.96
C TYR A 179 9.30 33.44 12.20
N PHE A 180 9.88 34.61 12.45
CA PHE A 180 11.30 34.80 12.68
C PHE A 180 11.50 35.37 14.06
N VAL A 181 12.46 34.82 14.83
CA VAL A 181 12.74 35.23 16.20
C VAL A 181 14.24 35.32 16.46
N PRO A 182 14.71 36.27 17.23
CA PRO A 182 16.10 36.30 17.69
C PRO A 182 16.40 35.03 18.52
N LYS A 183 17.55 34.41 18.28
CA LYS A 183 17.93 33.14 18.92
C LYS A 183 17.89 33.16 20.43
N HIS A 184 18.25 34.32 21.02
CA HIS A 184 18.26 34.48 22.48
C HIS A 184 16.88 34.60 23.12
N GLU A 185 15.83 34.96 22.34
CA GLU A 185 14.45 35.06 22.80
C GLU A 185 13.57 33.89 22.33
N ALA A 186 14.13 32.97 21.57
CA ALA A 186 13.37 31.91 20.88
C ALA A 186 12.45 31.13 21.83
N ARG A 187 12.94 30.67 22.97
CA ARG A 187 12.14 29.89 23.93
C ARG A 187 10.90 30.64 24.42
N LYS A 188 11.04 31.94 24.74
CA LYS A 188 9.93 32.77 25.23
C LYS A 188 8.89 32.97 24.13
N ILE A 189 9.36 33.32 22.95
CA ILE A 189 8.50 33.64 21.82
C ILE A 189 7.82 32.38 21.31
N ASP A 190 8.53 31.25 21.21
CA ASP A 190 7.97 29.96 20.84
C ASP A 190 6.84 29.53 21.78
N ALA A 191 7.02 29.70 23.09
CA ALA A 191 5.98 29.41 24.06
C ALA A 191 4.76 30.32 23.90
N ALA A 192 4.97 31.61 23.59
CA ALA A 192 3.89 32.53 23.31
C ALA A 192 3.10 32.15 22.05
N TYR A 193 3.79 31.77 20.96
CA TYR A 193 3.15 31.31 19.75
C TYR A 193 2.32 30.03 19.99
N ALA A 194 2.89 29.06 20.73
CA ALA A 194 2.18 27.84 21.10
C ALA A 194 0.92 28.11 21.95
N SER A 195 1.02 29.07 22.91
CA SER A 195 -0.14 29.47 23.76
C SER A 195 -1.27 30.14 22.98
N MET A 196 -0.97 30.67 21.82
CA MET A 196 -1.93 31.31 20.90
C MET A 196 -2.42 30.35 19.79
N HIS A 197 -2.27 29.05 19.97
CA HIS A 197 -2.70 28.01 19.02
C HIS A 197 -1.96 28.00 17.68
N PHE A 198 -0.72 28.52 17.64
CA PHE A 198 0.11 28.38 16.47
C PHE A 198 0.71 26.97 16.42
N GLU A 199 0.37 26.22 15.38
CA GLU A 199 0.87 24.85 15.12
C GLU A 199 2.11 24.93 14.23
N LYS A 200 3.25 24.48 14.75
CA LYS A 200 4.50 24.39 13.97
C LYS A 200 4.43 23.26 12.96
N ILE A 201 4.93 23.52 11.76
CA ILE A 201 5.03 22.54 10.67
C ILE A 201 6.52 22.35 10.37
N PHE A 202 6.94 21.11 10.35
CA PHE A 202 8.28 20.76 9.93
C PHE A 202 8.36 20.74 8.41
N VAL A 203 9.21 21.60 7.85
CA VAL A 203 9.55 21.59 6.43
C VAL A 203 10.94 20.95 6.32
N PRO A 204 11.09 19.82 5.63
CA PRO A 204 12.39 19.14 5.47
C PRO A 204 13.46 20.02 4.84
N ASP A 205 14.70 19.84 5.26
CA ASP A 205 15.85 20.66 4.80
C ASP A 205 16.37 20.28 3.40
N ASN A 206 15.78 19.27 2.76
CA ASN A 206 16.20 18.76 1.47
C ASN A 206 15.74 19.59 0.27
N TYR A 207 14.99 20.66 0.51
CA TYR A 207 14.55 21.56 -0.56
C TYR A 207 15.62 22.62 -0.84
N THR A 208 15.97 22.78 -2.11
CA THR A 208 16.91 23.78 -2.61
C THR A 208 16.19 24.85 -3.42
N GLY A 209 16.67 26.09 -3.34
CA GLY A 209 16.09 27.22 -4.06
C GLY A 209 14.87 27.83 -3.37
N THR A 210 14.03 28.52 -4.13
CA THR A 210 12.81 29.14 -3.62
C THR A 210 11.71 28.11 -3.33
N ALA A 211 10.77 28.45 -2.45
CA ALA A 211 9.60 27.59 -2.18
C ALA A 211 8.80 27.28 -3.45
N HIS A 212 8.72 28.21 -4.38
CA HIS A 212 8.09 28.00 -5.68
C HIS A 212 8.84 26.97 -6.53
N GLN A 213 10.17 27.02 -6.57
CA GLN A 213 11.00 26.05 -7.29
C GLN A 213 10.88 24.65 -6.66
N ALA A 214 10.96 24.58 -5.33
CA ALA A 214 10.77 23.32 -4.61
C ALA A 214 9.38 22.71 -4.90
N PHE A 215 8.32 23.50 -4.83
CA PHE A 215 6.96 23.06 -5.16
C PHE A 215 6.86 22.57 -6.61
N SER A 216 7.40 23.31 -7.59
CA SER A 216 7.39 22.93 -9.00
C SER A 216 8.14 21.62 -9.25
N THR A 217 9.31 21.44 -8.61
CA THR A 217 10.11 20.21 -8.74
C THR A 217 9.37 18.99 -8.18
N VAL A 218 8.83 19.12 -6.96
CA VAL A 218 8.08 18.01 -6.32
C VAL A 218 6.79 17.72 -7.08
N SER A 219 6.09 18.74 -7.62
CA SER A 219 4.90 18.56 -8.46
C SER A 219 5.21 17.77 -9.71
N SER A 220 6.31 18.11 -10.41
CA SER A 220 6.76 17.36 -11.59
C SER A 220 7.12 15.91 -11.27
N GLN A 221 7.80 15.67 -10.15
CA GLN A 221 8.14 14.32 -9.69
C GLN A 221 6.87 13.51 -9.34
N TYR A 222 5.87 14.13 -8.72
CA TYR A 222 4.61 13.50 -8.41
C TYR A 222 3.85 13.11 -9.68
N GLU A 223 3.74 14.02 -10.66
CA GLU A 223 3.09 13.73 -11.94
C GLU A 223 3.77 12.59 -12.70
N GLU A 224 5.11 12.54 -12.67
CA GLU A 224 5.88 11.46 -13.28
C GLU A 224 5.64 10.12 -12.55
N ALA A 225 5.68 10.13 -11.21
CA ALA A 225 5.42 8.94 -10.40
C ALA A 225 4.00 8.40 -10.62
N MET A 226 3.00 9.28 -10.73
CA MET A 226 1.61 8.90 -11.02
C MET A 226 1.47 8.25 -12.41
N LYS A 227 2.17 8.77 -13.43
CA LYS A 227 2.18 8.15 -14.77
C LYS A 227 2.83 6.76 -14.74
N HIS A 228 3.92 6.60 -13.99
CA HIS A 228 4.57 5.30 -13.82
C HIS A 228 3.66 4.31 -13.10
N LEU A 229 2.99 4.75 -12.03
CA LEU A 229 2.03 3.92 -11.29
C LEU A 229 0.87 3.46 -12.19
N GLU A 230 0.31 4.34 -12.99
CA GLU A 230 -0.76 3.98 -13.94
C GLU A 230 -0.26 2.97 -14.99
N THR A 231 0.95 3.18 -15.50
CA THR A 231 1.58 2.23 -16.43
C THR A 231 1.80 0.86 -15.78
N GLN A 232 2.23 0.84 -14.52
CA GLN A 232 2.45 -0.41 -13.77
C GLN A 232 1.12 -1.15 -13.50
N LYS A 233 0.07 -0.43 -13.11
CA LYS A 233 -1.29 -0.99 -12.97
C LYS A 233 -1.79 -1.62 -14.28
N GLN A 234 -1.55 -0.97 -15.40
CA GLN A 234 -1.89 -1.51 -16.72
C GLN A 234 -1.06 -2.75 -17.07
N LYS A 235 0.23 -2.80 -16.73
CA LYS A 235 1.07 -3.99 -16.92
C LYS A 235 0.54 -5.17 -16.12
N TYR A 236 0.18 -4.95 -14.85
CA TYR A 236 -0.38 -6.00 -14.02
C TYR A 236 -1.71 -6.54 -14.57
N GLN A 237 -2.61 -5.65 -15.02
CA GLN A 237 -3.87 -6.06 -15.64
C GLN A 237 -3.66 -6.83 -16.96
N ARG A 238 -2.68 -6.45 -17.78
CA ARG A 238 -2.31 -7.22 -18.97
C ARG A 238 -1.75 -8.58 -18.61
N PHE A 239 -0.85 -8.64 -17.64
CA PHE A 239 -0.31 -9.91 -17.14
C PHE A 239 -1.43 -10.88 -16.72
N LEU A 240 -2.41 -10.40 -15.92
CA LEU A 240 -3.56 -11.19 -15.52
C LEU A 240 -4.39 -11.67 -16.73
N SER A 241 -4.62 -10.78 -17.69
CA SER A 241 -5.38 -11.09 -18.92
C SER A 241 -4.66 -12.13 -19.79
N ASP A 242 -3.35 -11.96 -19.99
CA ASP A 242 -2.52 -12.85 -20.81
C ASP A 242 -2.36 -14.24 -20.18
N LYS A 243 -2.37 -14.31 -18.85
CA LYS A 243 -2.24 -15.57 -18.11
C LYS A 243 -3.59 -16.19 -17.69
N ALA A 244 -4.72 -15.55 -17.99
CA ALA A 244 -6.05 -15.95 -17.53
C ALA A 244 -6.37 -17.42 -17.87
N GLU A 245 -6.16 -17.87 -19.11
CA GLU A 245 -6.38 -19.26 -19.52
C GLU A 245 -5.49 -20.23 -18.74
N THR A 246 -4.23 -19.85 -18.52
CA THR A 246 -3.28 -20.69 -17.77
C THR A 246 -3.67 -20.77 -16.29
N ILE A 247 -4.10 -19.66 -15.69
CA ILE A 247 -4.54 -19.59 -14.28
C ILE A 247 -5.76 -20.49 -14.07
N VAL A 248 -6.70 -20.51 -15.02
CA VAL A 248 -7.93 -21.32 -14.93
C VAL A 248 -7.66 -22.81 -15.17
N SER A 249 -6.61 -23.16 -15.95
CA SER A 249 -6.30 -24.56 -16.29
C SER A 249 -5.43 -25.30 -15.28
N VAL A 250 -4.87 -24.59 -14.31
CA VAL A 250 -3.94 -25.10 -13.28
C VAL A 250 -4.65 -25.37 -11.97
#